data_44f6d3682c4eb62619837f0099aebd2f
#
_entry.id   44f6d3682c4eb62619837f0099aebd2f
#
_cell.length_a   1.000
_cell.length_b   1.000
_cell.length_c   1.000
_cell.angle_alpha   90.00
_cell.angle_beta   90.00
_cell.angle_gamma   90.00
#
_symmetry.space_group_name_H-M   'P 1'
#
loop_
_entity.id
_entity.type
_entity.pdbx_description
1 polymer ?
#
loop_
_entity_poly.entity_id
_entity_poly.type
_entity_poly.pdbx_seq_one_letter_code
_entity_poly.pdbx_strand_id
1 'polypeptide(L)'
;MLMSRTELENKLATLTGGRAAEELIFGPDNMTTGASNDIEQATKLARAMITRYGMTEEFDMVALETVQNQYLGGDAALSCSAETAAAVDRQVVELVRAAHQKALGLLRENESKLRELASYLLEKETITGEEFMERLRT
;
A
#
# COMPACT_ATOMS: atom_id res chain seq x y z
N MET A 1 15.88 -0.31 10.77
CA MET A 1 16.27 -0.02 9.37
C MET A 1 15.64 1.29 8.92
N LEU A 2 16.46 2.16 8.36
CA LEU A 2 15.99 3.45 7.85
C LEU A 2 15.47 3.29 6.43
N MET A 3 14.28 3.86 6.13
CA MET A 3 13.70 3.84 4.80
C MET A 3 13.38 5.26 4.34
N SER A 4 13.68 5.57 3.10
CA SER A 4 13.35 6.85 2.51
C SER A 4 11.87 6.93 2.16
N ARG A 5 11.40 8.16 1.88
CA ARG A 5 10.02 8.37 1.40
C ARG A 5 9.76 7.57 0.11
N THR A 6 10.71 7.60 -0.83
CA THR A 6 10.58 6.89 -2.09
C THR A 6 10.46 5.38 -1.87
N GLU A 7 11.27 4.82 -0.97
CA GLU A 7 11.20 3.40 -0.64
C GLU A 7 9.85 3.02 -0.02
N LEU A 8 9.31 3.87 0.86
CA LEU A 8 8.00 3.65 1.47
C LEU A 8 6.87 3.76 0.43
N GLU A 9 6.95 4.72 -0.49
CA GLU A 9 5.99 4.84 -1.59
C GLU A 9 6.00 3.60 -2.48
N ASN A 10 7.20 3.08 -2.77
CA ASN A 10 7.33 1.84 -3.54
C ASN A 10 6.78 0.64 -2.79
N LYS A 11 6.95 0.59 -1.49
CA LYS A 11 6.37 -0.46 -0.65
C LYS A 11 4.84 -0.39 -0.67
N LEU A 12 4.26 0.81 -0.62
CA LEU A 12 2.82 1.00 -0.77
C LEU A 12 2.33 0.46 -2.12
N ALA A 13 3.04 0.76 -3.20
CA ALA A 13 2.69 0.27 -4.52
C ALA A 13 2.75 -1.26 -4.58
N THR A 14 3.74 -1.88 -3.93
CA THR A 14 3.86 -3.33 -3.85
C THR A 14 2.67 -3.94 -3.09
N LEU A 15 2.29 -3.33 -1.97
CA LEU A 15 1.14 -3.81 -1.17
C LEU A 15 -0.19 -3.70 -1.92
N THR A 16 -0.34 -2.71 -2.78
CA THR A 16 -1.56 -2.54 -3.59
C THR A 16 -1.53 -3.34 -4.89
N GLY A 17 -0.37 -3.91 -5.24
CA GLY A 17 -0.15 -4.59 -6.52
C GLY A 17 -1.06 -5.78 -6.76
N GLY A 18 -1.32 -6.59 -5.73
CA GLY A 18 -2.20 -7.75 -5.85
C GLY A 18 -3.62 -7.37 -6.26
N ARG A 19 -4.18 -6.35 -5.59
CA ARG A 19 -5.51 -5.83 -5.93
C ARG A 19 -5.52 -5.21 -7.33
N ALA A 20 -4.47 -4.46 -7.69
CA ALA A 20 -4.35 -3.85 -9.00
C ALA A 20 -4.32 -4.92 -10.10
N ALA A 21 -3.60 -6.02 -9.88
CA ALA A 21 -3.56 -7.13 -10.83
C ALA A 21 -4.93 -7.78 -11.00
N GLU A 22 -5.65 -8.02 -9.91
CA GLU A 22 -7.02 -8.56 -9.98
C GLU A 22 -7.94 -7.65 -10.80
N GLU A 23 -7.86 -6.33 -10.59
CA GLU A 23 -8.68 -5.37 -11.34
C GLU A 23 -8.43 -5.45 -12.84
N LEU A 24 -7.16 -5.57 -13.25
CA LEU A 24 -6.80 -5.61 -14.67
C LEU A 24 -7.17 -6.94 -15.33
N ILE A 25 -7.05 -8.05 -14.62
CA ILE A 25 -7.29 -9.39 -15.21
C ILE A 25 -8.77 -9.76 -15.13
N PHE A 26 -9.41 -9.53 -14.01
CA PHE A 26 -10.77 -10.01 -13.74
C PHE A 26 -11.83 -8.91 -13.81
N GLY A 27 -11.43 -7.64 -13.86
CA GLY A 27 -12.33 -6.50 -13.80
C GLY A 27 -12.74 -6.16 -12.37
N PRO A 28 -13.23 -4.92 -12.15
CA PRO A 28 -13.57 -4.46 -10.80
C PRO A 28 -14.64 -5.27 -10.08
N ASP A 29 -15.56 -5.86 -10.84
CA ASP A 29 -16.68 -6.60 -10.24
C ASP A 29 -16.30 -8.01 -9.78
N ASN A 30 -15.13 -8.48 -10.15
CA ASN A 30 -14.67 -9.85 -9.85
C ASN A 30 -13.47 -9.87 -8.91
N MET A 31 -13.20 -8.77 -8.22
CA MET A 31 -12.17 -8.70 -7.21
C MET A 31 -12.53 -9.57 -6.01
N THR A 32 -11.51 -10.18 -5.41
CA THR A 32 -11.70 -11.07 -4.26
C THR A 32 -11.29 -10.40 -2.96
N THR A 33 -11.54 -11.09 -1.84
CA THR A 33 -11.10 -10.63 -0.53
C THR A 33 -9.63 -10.95 -0.23
N GLY A 34 -8.92 -11.57 -1.16
CA GLY A 34 -7.54 -12.03 -0.97
C GLY A 34 -6.54 -10.93 -0.64
N ALA A 35 -6.82 -9.68 -1.04
CA ALA A 35 -5.93 -8.55 -0.79
C ALA A 35 -6.18 -7.85 0.56
N SER A 36 -7.09 -8.34 1.41
CA SER A 36 -7.49 -7.64 2.63
C SER A 36 -6.35 -7.33 3.59
N ASN A 37 -5.42 -8.28 3.78
CA ASN A 37 -4.25 -8.05 4.63
C ASN A 37 -3.33 -6.98 4.06
N ASP A 38 -3.08 -7.01 2.76
CA ASP A 38 -2.22 -6.02 2.10
C ASP A 38 -2.83 -4.62 2.15
N ILE A 39 -4.15 -4.51 2.02
CA ILE A 39 -4.87 -3.25 2.15
C ILE A 39 -4.71 -2.69 3.56
N GLU A 40 -4.83 -3.53 4.58
CA GLU A 40 -4.64 -3.12 5.96
C GLU A 40 -3.21 -2.64 6.22
N GLN A 41 -2.21 -3.38 5.72
CA GLN A 41 -0.80 -2.99 5.86
C GLN A 41 -0.50 -1.69 5.13
N ALA A 42 -1.05 -1.50 3.92
CA ALA A 42 -0.89 -0.26 3.17
C ALA A 42 -1.47 0.93 3.93
N THR A 43 -2.64 0.77 4.52
CA THR A 43 -3.30 1.81 5.31
C THR A 43 -2.43 2.21 6.52
N LYS A 44 -1.93 1.22 7.25
CA LYS A 44 -1.05 1.47 8.41
C LYS A 44 0.23 2.19 8.01
N LEU A 45 0.84 1.77 6.92
CA LEU A 45 2.08 2.38 6.42
C LEU A 45 1.84 3.83 6.00
N ALA A 46 0.78 4.09 5.22
CA ALA A 46 0.44 5.45 4.79
C ALA A 46 0.19 6.36 6.00
N ARG A 47 -0.53 5.86 6.99
CA ARG A 47 -0.80 6.62 8.22
C ARG A 47 0.49 6.97 8.96
N ALA A 48 1.41 6.01 9.09
CA ALA A 48 2.69 6.23 9.76
C ALA A 48 3.54 7.28 9.02
N MET A 49 3.53 7.27 7.69
CA MET A 49 4.26 8.27 6.89
C MET A 49 3.79 9.69 7.20
N ILE A 50 2.50 9.86 7.43
CA ILE A 50 1.89 11.16 7.72
C ILE A 50 2.09 11.54 9.18
N THR A 51 1.76 10.62 10.10
CA THR A 51 1.62 10.95 11.52
C THR A 51 2.89 10.80 12.33
N ARG A 52 3.81 9.93 11.90
CA ARG A 52 5.01 9.57 12.68
C ARG A 52 6.31 10.01 12.05
N TYR A 53 6.41 10.00 10.73
CA TYR A 53 7.69 10.19 10.04
C TYR A 53 7.84 11.56 9.39
N GLY A 54 6.83 12.43 9.50
CA GLY A 54 6.91 13.80 8.97
C GLY A 54 7.18 13.87 7.47
N MET A 55 6.57 12.98 6.70
CA MET A 55 6.84 12.85 5.27
C MET A 55 5.85 13.56 4.37
N THR A 56 4.99 14.41 4.90
CA THR A 56 4.04 15.19 4.09
C THR A 56 4.29 16.68 4.26
N GLU A 57 4.06 17.44 3.20
CA GLU A 57 4.26 18.89 3.23
C GLU A 57 3.28 19.61 4.17
N GLU A 58 2.03 19.13 4.23
CA GLU A 58 0.99 19.78 5.04
C GLU A 58 1.32 19.81 6.52
N PHE A 59 1.89 18.72 7.05
CA PHE A 59 2.18 18.60 8.47
C PHE A 59 3.67 18.69 8.81
N ASP A 60 4.51 18.64 7.78
CA ASP A 60 5.96 18.74 7.91
C ASP A 60 6.49 17.80 9.00
N MET A 61 7.28 18.30 9.94
CA MET A 61 7.89 17.48 10.99
C MET A 61 7.09 17.44 12.30
N VAL A 62 5.80 17.69 12.23
CA VAL A 62 4.95 17.59 13.42
C VAL A 62 4.50 16.16 13.63
N ALA A 63 4.78 15.59 14.80
CA ALA A 63 4.29 14.28 15.17
C ALA A 63 2.82 14.39 15.58
N LEU A 64 1.95 13.69 14.85
CA LEU A 64 0.50 13.73 15.07
C LEU A 64 -0.01 12.49 15.81
N GLU A 65 0.89 11.58 16.15
CA GLU A 65 0.55 10.32 16.78
C GLU A 65 1.54 10.00 17.89
N THR A 66 1.03 9.52 19.01
CA THR A 66 1.87 9.02 20.09
C THR A 66 1.54 7.56 20.34
N VAL A 67 2.58 6.74 20.57
CA VAL A 67 2.38 5.34 20.96
C VAL A 67 2.14 5.31 22.46
N GLN A 68 0.93 4.93 22.85
CA GLN A 68 0.57 4.76 24.25
C GLN A 68 0.73 3.29 24.62
N ASN A 69 1.47 3.06 25.72
CA ASN A 69 1.56 1.74 26.35
C ASN A 69 2.21 0.64 25.50
N GLN A 70 3.52 0.77 25.29
CA GLN A 70 4.33 -0.21 24.55
C GLN A 70 4.24 -1.63 25.12
N TYR A 71 3.92 -1.77 26.39
CA TYR A 71 3.84 -3.07 27.08
C TYR A 71 2.56 -3.84 26.77
N LEU A 72 1.52 -3.17 26.27
CA LEU A 72 0.22 -3.78 25.96
C LEU A 72 -0.12 -3.83 24.48
N GLY A 73 0.89 -3.85 23.62
CA GLY A 73 0.68 -3.94 22.17
C GLY A 73 0.71 -2.63 21.43
N GLY A 74 0.98 -1.52 22.11
CA GLY A 74 1.31 -0.27 21.49
C GLY A 74 0.20 0.37 20.66
N ASP A 75 -0.98 0.58 21.23
CA ASP A 75 -2.02 1.34 20.56
C ASP A 75 -1.55 2.76 20.30
N ALA A 76 -1.58 3.18 19.05
CA ALA A 76 -1.25 4.54 18.65
C ALA A 76 -2.49 5.40 18.75
N ALA A 77 -2.34 6.60 19.34
CA ALA A 77 -3.41 7.57 19.45
C ALA A 77 -3.00 8.88 18.77
N LEU A 78 -3.92 9.50 18.05
CA LEU A 78 -3.67 10.80 17.44
C LEU A 78 -3.58 11.88 18.51
N SER A 79 -2.54 12.72 18.40
CA SER A 79 -2.30 13.84 19.32
C SER A 79 -2.63 15.15 18.61
N CYS A 80 -3.85 15.30 18.10
CA CYS A 80 -4.25 16.45 17.32
C CYS A 80 -5.77 16.69 17.42
N SER A 81 -6.21 17.81 16.86
CA SER A 81 -7.62 18.16 16.83
C SER A 81 -8.42 17.22 15.90
N ALA A 82 -9.74 17.20 16.07
CA ALA A 82 -10.64 16.45 15.19
C ALA A 82 -10.50 16.89 13.74
N GLU A 83 -10.31 18.18 13.49
CA GLU A 83 -10.11 18.72 12.14
C GLU A 83 -8.83 18.18 11.52
N THR A 84 -7.73 18.18 12.27
CA THR A 84 -6.46 17.62 11.78
C THR A 84 -6.56 16.11 11.58
N ALA A 85 -7.24 15.40 12.49
CA ALA A 85 -7.46 13.97 12.33
C ALA A 85 -8.21 13.65 11.02
N ALA A 86 -9.23 14.45 10.70
CA ALA A 86 -9.95 14.31 9.44
C ALA A 86 -9.06 14.58 8.22
N ALA A 87 -8.17 15.57 8.32
CA ALA A 87 -7.20 15.86 7.26
C ALA A 87 -6.21 14.70 7.09
N VAL A 88 -5.76 14.09 8.18
CA VAL A 88 -4.90 12.89 8.15
C VAL A 88 -5.61 11.77 7.40
N ASP A 89 -6.89 11.51 7.72
CA ASP A 89 -7.65 10.47 7.04
C ASP A 89 -7.72 10.70 5.52
N ARG A 90 -7.95 11.95 5.11
CA ARG A 90 -7.96 12.28 3.67
C ARG A 90 -6.61 12.03 3.02
N GLN A 91 -5.52 12.37 3.69
CA GLN A 91 -4.18 12.15 3.16
C GLN A 91 -3.81 10.67 3.09
N VAL A 92 -4.28 9.85 4.04
CA VAL A 92 -4.11 8.39 3.97
C VAL A 92 -4.75 7.86 2.69
N VAL A 93 -5.98 8.27 2.41
CA VAL A 93 -6.68 7.86 1.18
C VAL A 93 -5.89 8.28 -0.05
N GLU A 94 -5.38 9.51 -0.08
CA GLU A 94 -4.62 10.00 -1.24
C GLU A 94 -3.30 9.25 -1.44
N LEU A 95 -2.56 8.95 -0.37
CA LEU A 95 -1.32 8.18 -0.46
C LEU A 95 -1.57 6.77 -1.00
N VAL A 96 -2.58 6.08 -0.47
CA VAL A 96 -2.92 4.73 -0.91
C VAL A 96 -3.43 4.77 -2.36
N ARG A 97 -4.25 5.77 -2.71
CA ARG A 97 -4.75 5.94 -4.08
C ARG A 97 -3.60 6.16 -5.06
N ALA A 98 -2.64 7.03 -4.72
CA ALA A 98 -1.48 7.27 -5.58
C ALA A 98 -0.66 6.00 -5.79
N ALA A 99 -0.46 5.21 -4.74
CA ALA A 99 0.25 3.94 -4.83
C ALA A 99 -0.51 2.93 -5.70
N HIS A 100 -1.83 2.85 -5.55
CA HIS A 100 -2.70 1.99 -6.33
C HIS A 100 -2.64 2.37 -7.82
N GLN A 101 -2.73 3.66 -8.12
CA GLN A 101 -2.63 4.13 -9.51
C GLN A 101 -1.25 3.86 -10.12
N LYS A 102 -0.20 4.00 -9.33
CA LYS A 102 1.16 3.65 -9.76
C LYS A 102 1.27 2.17 -10.09
N ALA A 103 0.72 1.31 -9.23
CA ALA A 103 0.71 -0.13 -9.45
C ALA A 103 -0.08 -0.49 -10.72
N LEU A 104 -1.26 0.10 -10.91
CA LEU A 104 -2.06 -0.10 -12.13
C LEU A 104 -1.30 0.32 -13.38
N GLY A 105 -0.63 1.48 -13.34
CA GLY A 105 0.15 1.98 -14.46
C GLY A 105 1.29 1.03 -14.85
N LEU A 106 2.03 0.54 -13.85
CA LEU A 106 3.13 -0.40 -14.08
C LEU A 106 2.62 -1.72 -14.66
N LEU A 107 1.49 -2.21 -14.16
CA LEU A 107 0.91 -3.46 -14.65
C LEU A 107 0.37 -3.32 -16.08
N ARG A 108 -0.23 -2.17 -16.41
CA ARG A 108 -0.69 -1.89 -17.77
C ARG A 108 0.45 -1.82 -18.76
N GLU A 109 1.57 -1.21 -18.37
CA GLU A 109 2.77 -1.15 -19.21
C GLU A 109 3.35 -2.53 -19.47
N ASN A 110 3.08 -3.50 -18.58
CA ASN A 110 3.57 -4.87 -18.66
C ASN A 110 2.43 -5.88 -18.83
N GLU A 111 1.35 -5.48 -19.50
CA GLU A 111 0.14 -6.29 -19.59
C GLU A 111 0.38 -7.70 -20.16
N SER A 112 1.24 -7.85 -21.17
CA SER A 112 1.53 -9.17 -21.73
C SER A 112 2.22 -10.07 -20.70
N LYS A 113 3.15 -9.53 -19.91
CA LYS A 113 3.79 -10.27 -18.83
C LYS A 113 2.81 -10.62 -17.72
N LEU A 114 1.89 -9.71 -17.42
CA LEU A 114 0.85 -9.95 -16.43
C LEU A 114 -0.06 -11.10 -16.85
N ARG A 115 -0.46 -11.14 -18.11
CA ARG A 115 -1.29 -12.23 -18.64
C ARG A 115 -0.55 -13.56 -18.62
N GLU A 116 0.74 -13.55 -18.94
CA GLU A 116 1.60 -14.71 -18.83
C GLU A 116 1.67 -15.22 -17.39
N LEU A 117 1.83 -14.32 -16.42
CA LEU A 117 1.84 -14.67 -15.00
C LEU A 117 0.49 -15.21 -14.53
N ALA A 118 -0.61 -14.64 -15.01
CA ALA A 118 -1.95 -15.14 -14.70
C ALA A 118 -2.12 -16.56 -15.18
N SER A 119 -1.66 -16.87 -16.40
CA SER A 119 -1.67 -18.24 -16.94
C SER A 119 -0.79 -19.18 -16.11
N TYR A 120 0.37 -18.71 -15.70
CA TYR A 120 1.27 -19.47 -14.82
C TYR A 120 0.61 -19.79 -13.48
N LEU A 121 -0.10 -18.83 -12.90
CA LEU A 121 -0.82 -19.04 -11.63
C LEU A 121 -1.92 -20.10 -11.74
N LEU A 122 -2.56 -20.19 -12.91
CA LEU A 122 -3.57 -21.22 -13.16
C LEU A 122 -2.95 -22.62 -13.24
N GLU A 123 -1.71 -22.72 -13.69
CA GLU A 123 -0.97 -23.99 -13.77
C GLU A 123 -0.32 -24.35 -12.43
N LYS A 124 0.15 -23.34 -11.70
CA LYS A 124 0.83 -23.49 -10.42
C LYS A 124 -0.05 -22.87 -9.34
N GLU A 125 -0.60 -23.62 -8.46
CA GLU A 125 -1.57 -23.15 -7.46
C GLU A 125 -1.08 -21.99 -6.60
N THR A 126 0.22 -21.83 -6.42
CA THR A 126 0.77 -20.71 -5.65
C THR A 126 2.10 -20.20 -6.23
N ILE A 127 2.26 -18.87 -6.26
CA ILE A 127 3.56 -18.24 -6.37
C ILE A 127 3.65 -17.15 -5.29
N THR A 128 4.86 -16.85 -4.83
CA THR A 128 5.07 -15.79 -3.85
C THR A 128 5.01 -14.42 -4.53
N GLY A 129 4.73 -13.37 -3.74
CA GLY A 129 4.77 -12.00 -4.25
C GLY A 129 6.14 -11.65 -4.80
N GLU A 130 7.21 -12.18 -4.21
CA GLU A 130 8.57 -11.99 -4.67
C GLU A 130 8.79 -12.61 -6.06
N GLU A 131 8.35 -13.84 -6.28
CA GLU A 131 8.40 -14.49 -7.59
C GLU A 131 7.61 -13.71 -8.63
N PHE A 132 6.44 -13.20 -8.25
CA PHE A 132 5.60 -12.38 -9.12
C PHE A 132 6.35 -11.12 -9.58
N MET A 133 6.95 -10.37 -8.65
CA MET A 133 7.68 -9.15 -8.96
C MET A 133 8.92 -9.43 -9.80
N GLU A 134 9.63 -10.51 -9.51
CA GLU A 134 10.80 -10.92 -10.28
C GLU A 134 10.44 -11.19 -11.74
N ARG A 135 9.33 -11.89 -11.99
CA ARG A 135 8.87 -12.19 -13.34
C ARG A 135 8.46 -10.93 -14.10
N LEU A 136 7.88 -9.96 -13.42
CA LEU A 136 7.55 -8.67 -14.05
C LEU A 136 8.79 -7.90 -14.48
N ARG A 137 9.92 -8.05 -13.78
CA ARG A 137 11.18 -7.36 -14.08
C ARG A 137 11.95 -7.99 -15.25
N THR A 138 11.68 -9.21 -15.56
CA THR A 138 12.31 -9.91 -16.69
C THR A 138 11.41 -9.81 -17.93
#